data_bcd791abb76845cea2808e4d3fbe3877
#
_entry.id   bcd791abb76845cea2808e4d3fbe3877
#
_cell.length_a   1.000
_cell.length_b   1.000
_cell.length_c   1.000
_cell.angle_alpha   90.00
_cell.angle_beta   90.00
_cell.angle_gamma   90.00
#
_symmetry.space_group_name_H-M   'P 1'
#
loop_
_entity.id
_entity.type
_entity.pdbx_description
1 polymer ?
#
loop_
_entity_poly.entity_id
_entity_poly.type
_entity_poly.pdbx_seq_one_letter_code
_entity_poly.pdbx_strand_id
1 'polypeptide(L)'
;MLLEVKDLKVEFPTRQGLVKAVNGVTFSVDSGETVAIVGESGSGKSVTSLAVMRLLQSPGRVSGGSITFDGADILALSENEMESVRGAKISMIFQEPMTSLNPVYRVGDQIVEAIQTHTDLKYKEAMERAVEMLRVVGIPSPEDRANDYPHQMSGGMRQRVMIAMALSCNPKLLIADEPTTALDVTIQAQILDLIYNLREKFNMGVMLITHDLGVVSEVADRVVVMYCGQVVETARVDQLFERPLHPYTLGLLQSIPRLEDDDSKRLYMIRGSVPNPLHLPAGCPFSDRCDSCFERCRREVPELRPVPGSPDRTCRCFLVEEGSDDDR
;
A
#
# COMPACT_ATOMS: atom_id res chain seq x y z
N MET A 1 7.56 6.58 -15.70
CA MET A 1 7.47 5.61 -14.58
C MET A 1 8.24 6.19 -13.40
N LEU A 2 7.59 6.39 -12.26
CA LEU A 2 8.19 7.00 -11.07
C LEU A 2 8.81 5.94 -10.16
N LEU A 3 8.05 4.88 -9.83
CA LEU A 3 8.53 3.71 -9.09
C LEU A 3 8.34 2.46 -9.94
N GLU A 4 9.36 1.62 -10.02
CA GLU A 4 9.30 0.32 -10.67
C GLU A 4 9.87 -0.74 -9.73
N VAL A 5 9.06 -1.75 -9.41
CA VAL A 5 9.45 -2.92 -8.62
C VAL A 5 9.41 -4.14 -9.54
N LYS A 6 10.52 -4.87 -9.66
CA LYS A 6 10.63 -6.06 -10.53
C LYS A 6 11.13 -7.26 -9.76
N ASP A 7 10.36 -8.35 -9.83
CA ASP A 7 10.68 -9.66 -9.24
C ASP A 7 11.18 -9.57 -7.78
N LEU A 8 10.62 -8.63 -7.01
CA LEU A 8 11.05 -8.37 -5.64
C LEU A 8 10.83 -9.60 -4.77
N LYS A 9 11.89 -9.98 -4.04
CA LYS A 9 11.89 -11.09 -3.09
C LYS A 9 12.38 -10.61 -1.73
N VAL A 10 11.59 -10.88 -0.68
CA VAL A 10 11.95 -10.54 0.71
C VAL A 10 11.82 -11.79 1.57
N GLU A 11 12.86 -12.06 2.31
CA GLU A 11 12.98 -13.26 3.14
C GLU A 11 13.28 -12.91 4.60
N PHE A 12 12.70 -13.70 5.50
CA PHE A 12 12.96 -13.64 6.94
C PHE A 12 13.47 -14.99 7.41
N PRO A 13 14.78 -15.13 7.69
CA PRO A 13 15.29 -16.30 8.38
C PRO A 13 14.70 -16.40 9.80
N THR A 14 14.05 -17.51 10.11
CA THR A 14 13.48 -17.79 11.43
C THR A 14 14.03 -19.09 11.99
N ARG A 15 13.81 -19.35 13.29
CA ARG A 15 14.20 -20.64 13.90
C ARG A 15 13.48 -21.84 13.30
N GLN A 16 12.32 -21.63 12.68
CA GLN A 16 11.48 -22.68 12.08
C GLN A 16 11.74 -22.85 10.59
N GLY A 17 12.51 -21.97 9.95
CA GLY A 17 12.79 -22.00 8.53
C GLY A 17 12.82 -20.62 7.89
N LEU A 18 12.88 -20.59 6.57
CA LEU A 18 12.95 -19.38 5.76
C LEU A 18 11.53 -18.97 5.34
N VAL A 19 11.05 -17.83 5.86
CA VAL A 19 9.76 -17.24 5.45
C VAL A 19 10.00 -16.36 4.23
N LYS A 20 9.37 -16.67 3.10
CA LYS A 20 9.35 -15.86 1.89
C LYS A 20 8.15 -14.91 1.95
N ALA A 21 8.30 -13.77 2.62
CA ALA A 21 7.21 -12.81 2.82
C ALA A 21 6.80 -12.10 1.53
N VAL A 22 7.74 -11.90 0.60
CA VAL A 22 7.52 -11.40 -0.75
C VAL A 22 8.27 -12.32 -1.71
N ASN A 23 7.61 -12.78 -2.76
CA ASN A 23 8.13 -13.80 -3.66
C ASN A 23 7.81 -13.50 -5.13
N GLY A 24 8.61 -12.63 -5.74
CA GLY A 24 8.48 -12.26 -7.15
C GLY A 24 7.40 -11.23 -7.41
N VAL A 25 7.32 -10.18 -6.59
CA VAL A 25 6.36 -9.08 -6.76
C VAL A 25 6.87 -8.11 -7.81
N THR A 26 5.99 -7.82 -8.80
CA THR A 26 6.26 -6.87 -9.90
C THR A 26 5.08 -5.92 -10.04
N PHE A 27 5.34 -4.61 -9.95
CA PHE A 27 4.39 -3.53 -10.22
C PHE A 27 5.12 -2.22 -10.45
N SER A 28 4.39 -1.19 -10.86
CA SER A 28 4.91 0.16 -11.05
C SER A 28 3.93 1.20 -10.55
N VAL A 29 4.42 2.42 -10.29
CA VAL A 29 3.61 3.60 -9.98
C VAL A 29 4.13 4.75 -10.84
N ASP A 30 3.24 5.47 -11.52
CA ASP A 30 3.56 6.67 -12.26
C ASP A 30 3.30 7.95 -11.43
N SER A 31 3.85 9.09 -11.88
CA SER A 31 3.53 10.38 -11.26
C SER A 31 2.06 10.71 -11.48
N GLY A 32 1.39 11.20 -10.45
CA GLY A 32 -0.04 11.51 -10.48
C GLY A 32 -0.96 10.29 -10.46
N GLU A 33 -0.42 9.07 -10.33
CA GLU A 33 -1.17 7.82 -10.28
C GLU A 33 -1.34 7.33 -8.84
N THR A 34 -2.53 6.78 -8.53
CA THR A 34 -2.77 5.99 -7.31
C THR A 34 -2.82 4.50 -7.65
N VAL A 35 -1.85 3.75 -7.15
CA VAL A 35 -1.84 2.28 -7.24
C VAL A 35 -2.20 1.70 -5.88
N ALA A 36 -3.34 1.01 -5.81
CA ALA A 36 -3.74 0.30 -4.59
C ALA A 36 -3.13 -1.11 -4.55
N ILE A 37 -2.52 -1.46 -3.42
CA ILE A 37 -2.05 -2.82 -3.14
C ILE A 37 -2.98 -3.43 -2.10
N VAL A 38 -3.70 -4.48 -2.51
CA VAL A 38 -4.75 -5.09 -1.70
C VAL A 38 -4.50 -6.57 -1.45
N GLY A 39 -5.13 -7.11 -0.41
CA GLY A 39 -5.08 -8.54 -0.04
C GLY A 39 -5.25 -8.73 1.45
N GLU A 40 -5.45 -9.99 1.87
CA GLU A 40 -5.60 -10.34 3.29
C GLU A 40 -4.35 -10.03 4.12
N SER A 41 -4.48 -9.99 5.44
CA SER A 41 -3.35 -9.85 6.37
C SER A 41 -2.31 -10.95 6.11
N GLY A 42 -1.02 -10.59 6.14
CA GLY A 42 0.07 -11.52 5.84
C GLY A 42 0.33 -11.77 4.34
N SER A 43 -0.38 -11.10 3.41
CA SER A 43 -0.11 -11.24 1.96
C SER A 43 1.18 -10.59 1.47
N GLY A 44 1.92 -9.84 2.32
CA GLY A 44 3.20 -9.22 2.00
C GLY A 44 3.16 -7.74 1.65
N LYS A 45 2.01 -7.06 1.72
CA LYS A 45 1.80 -5.65 1.34
C LYS A 45 2.75 -4.69 2.09
N SER A 46 2.65 -4.64 3.41
CA SER A 46 3.50 -3.76 4.24
C SER A 46 4.98 -4.14 4.18
N VAL A 47 5.30 -5.43 3.99
CA VAL A 47 6.69 -5.85 3.77
C VAL A 47 7.22 -5.29 2.45
N THR A 48 6.39 -5.23 1.41
CA THR A 48 6.75 -4.63 0.11
C THR A 48 7.03 -3.13 0.26
N SER A 49 6.19 -2.38 0.99
CA SER A 49 6.43 -0.95 1.24
C SER A 49 7.69 -0.69 2.06
N LEU A 50 7.93 -1.49 3.10
CA LEU A 50 9.15 -1.40 3.90
C LEU A 50 10.40 -1.76 3.08
N ALA A 51 10.30 -2.68 2.12
CA ALA A 51 11.40 -2.98 1.20
C ALA A 51 11.71 -1.79 0.27
N VAL A 52 10.69 -1.11 -0.28
CA VAL A 52 10.85 0.11 -1.06
C VAL A 52 11.54 1.21 -0.24
N MET A 53 11.16 1.36 1.02
CA MET A 53 11.77 2.34 1.94
C MET A 53 13.12 1.87 2.51
N ARG A 54 13.55 0.62 2.26
CA ARG A 54 14.70 -0.03 2.92
C ARG A 54 14.64 0.05 4.45
N LEU A 55 13.44 -0.15 5.00
CA LEU A 55 13.14 -0.15 6.43
C LEU A 55 12.82 -1.55 6.97
N LEU A 56 13.22 -2.61 6.25
CA LEU A 56 13.08 -3.98 6.73
C LEU A 56 13.88 -4.18 8.02
N GLN A 57 13.19 -4.65 9.05
CA GLN A 57 13.86 -4.97 10.31
C GLN A 57 14.63 -6.30 10.20
N SER A 58 15.82 -6.35 10.79
CA SER A 58 16.58 -7.61 10.92
C SER A 58 15.73 -8.69 11.64
N PRO A 59 15.74 -9.94 11.16
CA PRO A 59 16.61 -10.54 10.14
C PRO A 59 16.07 -10.48 8.70
N GLY A 60 15.04 -9.65 8.43
CA GLY A 60 14.47 -9.49 7.09
C GLY A 60 15.47 -8.87 6.10
N ARG A 61 15.46 -9.38 4.87
CA ARG A 61 16.34 -8.91 3.80
C ARG A 61 15.68 -9.03 2.43
N VAL A 62 16.04 -8.13 1.53
CA VAL A 62 15.77 -8.30 0.10
C VAL A 62 16.73 -9.36 -0.42
N SER A 63 16.19 -10.46 -0.96
CA SER A 63 16.96 -11.60 -1.47
C SER A 63 17.03 -11.64 -3.00
N GLY A 64 16.27 -10.78 -3.70
CA GLY A 64 16.28 -10.71 -5.16
C GLY A 64 15.35 -9.63 -5.69
N GLY A 65 15.43 -9.40 -6.99
CA GLY A 65 14.68 -8.36 -7.70
C GLY A 65 15.36 -7.01 -7.69
N SER A 66 14.66 -5.99 -8.19
CA SER A 66 15.14 -4.61 -8.23
C SER A 66 14.03 -3.63 -7.87
N ILE A 67 14.42 -2.47 -7.35
CA ILE A 67 13.52 -1.35 -7.04
C ILE A 67 14.16 -0.10 -7.65
N THR A 68 13.52 0.45 -8.69
CA THR A 68 13.96 1.68 -9.35
C THR A 68 13.01 2.80 -9.00
N PHE A 69 13.52 3.90 -8.51
CA PHE A 69 12.75 5.12 -8.22
C PHE A 69 13.39 6.31 -8.92
N ASP A 70 12.60 7.03 -9.72
CA ASP A 70 13.04 8.21 -10.49
C ASP A 70 14.32 7.93 -11.30
N GLY A 71 14.42 6.72 -11.86
CA GLY A 71 15.56 6.24 -12.65
C GLY A 71 16.76 5.71 -11.85
N ALA A 72 16.75 5.78 -10.51
CA ALA A 72 17.83 5.29 -9.66
C ALA A 72 17.47 3.94 -9.02
N ASP A 73 18.43 3.00 -8.95
CA ASP A 73 18.27 1.75 -8.20
C ASP A 73 18.40 2.03 -6.70
N ILE A 74 17.28 1.94 -5.98
CA ILE A 74 17.24 2.19 -4.52
C ILE A 74 18.08 1.16 -3.75
N LEU A 75 18.15 -0.08 -4.21
CA LEU A 75 18.87 -1.13 -3.49
C LEU A 75 20.39 -0.94 -3.54
N ALA A 76 20.89 -0.22 -4.56
CA ALA A 76 22.31 0.09 -4.73
C ALA A 76 22.78 1.35 -3.98
N LEU A 77 21.87 2.21 -3.51
CA LEU A 77 22.21 3.44 -2.79
C LEU A 77 22.90 3.12 -1.45
N SER A 78 23.86 3.97 -1.08
CA SER A 78 24.40 3.99 0.29
C SER A 78 23.32 4.45 1.29
N GLU A 79 23.55 4.28 2.60
CA GLU A 79 22.57 4.70 3.61
C GLU A 79 22.41 6.23 3.61
N ASN A 80 23.49 6.99 3.48
CA ASN A 80 23.44 8.47 3.41
C ASN A 80 22.65 8.95 2.19
N GLU A 81 22.80 8.29 1.02
CA GLU A 81 21.99 8.60 -0.15
C GLU A 81 20.53 8.26 0.08
N MET A 82 20.23 7.14 0.75
CA MET A 82 18.87 6.73 1.06
C MET A 82 18.21 7.67 2.09
N GLU A 83 18.95 8.22 3.05
CA GLU A 83 18.47 9.28 3.95
C GLU A 83 18.01 10.51 3.18
N SER A 84 18.70 10.89 2.11
CA SER A 84 18.29 12.00 1.23
C SER A 84 17.05 11.69 0.36
N VAL A 85 16.65 10.41 0.27
CA VAL A 85 15.46 9.97 -0.46
C VAL A 85 14.26 9.86 0.47
N ARG A 86 14.43 9.24 1.66
CA ARG A 86 13.37 9.09 2.66
C ARG A 86 12.93 10.47 3.16
N GLY A 87 11.64 10.70 3.23
CA GLY A 87 11.04 11.96 3.66
C GLY A 87 11.08 13.08 2.61
N ALA A 88 12.15 13.21 1.85
CA ALA A 88 12.31 14.26 0.83
C ALA A 88 11.68 13.88 -0.51
N LYS A 89 11.91 12.66 -1.00
CA LYS A 89 11.46 12.21 -2.32
C LYS A 89 10.40 11.10 -2.25
N ILE A 90 10.57 10.18 -1.31
CA ILE A 90 9.59 9.14 -0.96
C ILE A 90 9.21 9.35 0.48
N SER A 91 7.93 9.52 0.76
CA SER A 91 7.43 9.63 2.12
C SER A 91 6.45 8.50 2.44
N MET A 92 6.29 8.17 3.71
CA MET A 92 5.45 7.07 4.15
C MET A 92 4.56 7.48 5.32
N ILE A 93 3.28 7.13 5.22
CA ILE A 93 2.32 7.14 6.33
C ILE A 93 2.22 5.70 6.83
N PHE A 94 2.58 5.49 8.10
CA PHE A 94 2.57 4.18 8.75
C PHE A 94 1.18 3.83 9.28
N GLN A 95 0.92 2.55 9.46
CA GLN A 95 -0.37 1.98 9.87
C GLN A 95 -0.90 2.52 11.21
N GLU A 96 -0.03 2.89 12.16
CA GLU A 96 -0.43 3.33 13.50
C GLU A 96 -0.09 4.80 13.77
N PRO A 97 -1.09 5.71 13.75
CA PRO A 97 -0.87 7.12 14.06
C PRO A 97 -0.37 7.38 15.49
N MET A 98 -0.76 6.50 16.42
CA MET A 98 -0.45 6.66 17.83
C MET A 98 1.04 6.48 18.16
N THR A 99 1.74 5.68 17.37
CA THR A 99 3.17 5.37 17.55
C THR A 99 4.08 6.24 16.70
N SER A 100 3.52 6.91 15.68
CA SER A 100 4.29 7.71 14.71
C SER A 100 4.58 9.13 15.20
N LEU A 101 3.72 9.71 16.06
CA LEU A 101 3.95 11.02 16.66
C LEU A 101 4.53 10.86 18.07
N ASN A 102 5.64 11.54 18.33
CA ASN A 102 6.25 11.54 19.66
C ASN A 102 5.38 12.37 20.64
N PRO A 103 4.82 11.76 21.72
CA PRO A 103 3.86 12.42 22.59
C PRO A 103 4.44 13.56 23.45
N VAL A 104 5.76 13.66 23.57
CA VAL A 104 6.43 14.66 24.40
C VAL A 104 6.94 15.88 23.65
N TYR A 105 6.77 15.90 22.31
CA TYR A 105 7.09 17.06 21.46
C TYR A 105 5.82 17.68 20.88
N ARG A 106 5.84 18.99 20.67
CA ARG A 106 4.76 19.71 20.00
C ARG A 106 4.64 19.27 18.53
N VAL A 107 3.44 19.32 18.01
CA VAL A 107 3.17 18.92 16.62
C VAL A 107 3.97 19.75 15.61
N GLY A 108 4.01 21.07 15.79
CA GLY A 108 4.79 21.97 14.91
C GLY A 108 6.28 21.64 14.91
N ASP A 109 6.85 21.36 16.09
CA ASP A 109 8.28 21.02 16.22
C ASP A 109 8.62 19.73 15.48
N GLN A 110 7.77 18.72 15.50
CA GLN A 110 7.98 17.46 14.77
C GLN A 110 7.95 17.66 13.25
N ILE A 111 7.06 18.52 12.76
CA ILE A 111 7.03 18.86 11.33
C ILE A 111 8.25 19.69 10.95
N VAL A 112 8.66 20.63 11.81
CA VAL A 112 9.87 21.43 11.61
C VAL A 112 11.12 20.55 11.54
N GLU A 113 11.25 19.56 12.41
CA GLU A 113 12.35 18.59 12.39
C GLU A 113 12.41 17.86 11.03
N ALA A 114 11.27 17.37 10.54
CA ALA A 114 11.19 16.72 9.23
C ALA A 114 11.63 17.67 8.09
N ILE A 115 11.21 18.93 8.11
CA ILE A 115 11.60 19.95 7.13
C ILE A 115 13.12 20.25 7.21
N GLN A 116 13.65 20.50 8.41
CA GLN A 116 15.05 20.87 8.60
C GLN A 116 16.02 19.72 8.31
N THR A 117 15.57 18.48 8.42
CA THR A 117 16.37 17.30 8.02
C THR A 117 16.67 17.29 6.52
N HIS A 118 15.80 17.91 5.70
CA HIS A 118 15.88 17.84 4.24
C HIS A 118 16.04 19.20 3.55
N THR A 119 16.09 20.29 4.33
CA THR A 119 16.22 21.66 3.79
C THR A 119 17.13 22.50 4.68
N ASP A 120 17.65 23.60 4.12
CA ASP A 120 18.45 24.58 4.86
C ASP A 120 17.60 25.67 5.54
N LEU A 121 16.27 25.46 5.66
CA LEU A 121 15.38 26.44 6.28
C LEU A 121 15.68 26.60 7.77
N LYS A 122 15.71 27.85 8.22
CA LYS A 122 15.83 28.16 9.65
C LYS A 122 14.52 27.82 10.37
N TYR A 123 14.59 27.62 11.68
CA TYR A 123 13.44 27.22 12.50
C TYR A 123 12.17 28.07 12.23
N LYS A 124 12.30 29.39 12.12
CA LYS A 124 11.17 30.28 11.86
C LYS A 124 10.51 29.99 10.51
N GLU A 125 11.29 29.87 9.45
CA GLU A 125 10.81 29.58 8.10
C GLU A 125 10.22 28.16 8.01
N ALA A 126 10.86 27.19 8.67
CA ALA A 126 10.36 25.83 8.76
C ALA A 126 9.04 25.75 9.54
N MET A 127 8.87 26.56 10.61
CA MET A 127 7.62 26.66 11.37
C MET A 127 6.50 27.30 10.53
N GLU A 128 6.78 28.35 9.77
CA GLU A 128 5.81 28.95 8.84
C GLU A 128 5.36 27.90 7.81
N ARG A 129 6.28 27.09 7.28
CA ARG A 129 5.97 25.98 6.39
C ARG A 129 5.17 24.88 7.08
N ALA A 130 5.49 24.53 8.33
CA ALA A 130 4.74 23.55 9.13
C ALA A 130 3.28 23.97 9.34
N VAL A 131 3.05 25.24 9.70
CA VAL A 131 1.72 25.83 9.84
C VAL A 131 0.96 25.83 8.50
N GLU A 132 1.64 26.15 7.40
CA GLU A 132 1.04 26.06 6.06
C GLU A 132 0.58 24.61 5.75
N MET A 133 1.42 23.62 6.05
CA MET A 133 1.05 22.21 5.84
C MET A 133 -0.12 21.76 6.72
N LEU A 134 -0.18 22.20 7.99
CA LEU A 134 -1.35 21.96 8.84
C LEU A 134 -2.63 22.58 8.27
N ARG A 135 -2.52 23.75 7.66
CA ARG A 135 -3.65 24.42 6.96
C ARG A 135 -4.07 23.63 5.72
N VAL A 136 -3.13 23.16 4.92
CA VAL A 136 -3.35 22.35 3.71
C VAL A 136 -4.09 21.05 4.01
N VAL A 137 -3.79 20.39 5.13
CA VAL A 137 -4.48 19.16 5.55
C VAL A 137 -5.79 19.44 6.33
N GLY A 138 -6.20 20.72 6.46
CA GLY A 138 -7.46 21.10 7.05
C GLY A 138 -7.49 21.02 8.58
N ILE A 139 -6.38 21.27 9.26
CA ILE A 139 -6.35 21.46 10.72
C ILE A 139 -6.91 22.85 11.03
N PRO A 140 -7.94 22.97 11.90
CA PRO A 140 -8.48 24.26 12.31
C PRO A 140 -7.50 25.03 13.21
N SER A 141 -7.39 26.36 13.05
CA SER A 141 -6.44 27.21 13.80
C SER A 141 -5.02 26.67 13.82
N PRO A 142 -4.38 26.45 12.64
CA PRO A 142 -3.14 25.72 12.52
C PRO A 142 -1.98 26.38 13.29
N GLU A 143 -2.00 27.70 13.47
CA GLU A 143 -1.04 28.48 14.26
C GLU A 143 -1.04 28.08 15.75
N ASP A 144 -2.24 27.89 16.32
CA ASP A 144 -2.41 27.46 17.70
C ASP A 144 -2.09 25.98 17.83
N ARG A 145 -2.62 25.17 16.90
CA ARG A 145 -2.47 23.71 16.90
C ARG A 145 -1.03 23.24 16.69
N ALA A 146 -0.20 24.01 16.02
CA ALA A 146 1.25 23.73 15.93
C ALA A 146 1.91 23.67 17.32
N ASN A 147 1.37 24.37 18.31
CA ASN A 147 1.86 24.40 19.69
C ASN A 147 1.29 23.29 20.57
N ASP A 148 0.28 22.55 20.11
CA ASP A 148 -0.34 21.46 20.84
C ASP A 148 0.53 20.20 20.80
N TYR A 149 0.33 19.33 21.80
CA TYR A 149 0.90 17.98 21.85
C TYR A 149 -0.05 16.97 21.21
N PRO A 150 0.45 15.83 20.70
CA PRO A 150 -0.39 14.82 20.07
C PRO A 150 -1.57 14.33 20.94
N HIS A 151 -1.40 14.25 22.25
CA HIS A 151 -2.46 13.80 23.18
C HIS A 151 -3.62 14.82 23.33
N GLN A 152 -3.43 16.07 22.91
CA GLN A 152 -4.47 17.12 22.91
C GLN A 152 -5.32 17.11 21.64
N MET A 153 -5.02 16.21 20.68
CA MET A 153 -5.68 16.09 19.38
C MET A 153 -6.54 14.84 19.27
N SER A 154 -7.62 14.92 18.49
CA SER A 154 -8.42 13.75 18.13
C SER A 154 -7.63 12.79 17.22
N GLY A 155 -8.10 11.54 17.04
CA GLY A 155 -7.47 10.56 16.16
C GLY A 155 -7.34 11.07 14.73
N GLY A 156 -8.42 11.62 14.16
CA GLY A 156 -8.41 12.20 12.81
C GLY A 156 -7.49 13.42 12.68
N MET A 157 -7.37 14.25 13.73
CA MET A 157 -6.40 15.37 13.71
C MET A 157 -4.95 14.84 13.72
N ARG A 158 -4.64 13.84 14.52
CA ARG A 158 -3.30 13.22 14.53
C ARG A 158 -2.96 12.61 13.17
N GLN A 159 -3.94 11.97 12.51
CA GLN A 159 -3.76 11.45 11.16
C GLN A 159 -3.44 12.56 10.16
N ARG A 160 -4.19 13.68 10.20
CA ARG A 160 -3.93 14.85 9.36
C ARG A 160 -2.55 15.46 9.62
N VAL A 161 -2.09 15.48 10.87
CA VAL A 161 -0.73 15.93 11.24
C VAL A 161 0.33 15.02 10.62
N MET A 162 0.16 13.70 10.65
CA MET A 162 1.09 12.76 10.01
C MET A 162 1.13 12.97 8.50
N ILE A 163 -0.02 13.21 7.86
CA ILE A 163 -0.08 13.54 6.43
C ILE A 163 0.66 14.85 6.18
N ALA A 164 0.45 15.89 7.01
CA ALA A 164 1.18 17.16 6.91
C ALA A 164 2.70 16.98 7.00
N MET A 165 3.15 16.16 7.97
CA MET A 165 4.56 15.83 8.14
C MET A 165 5.11 15.06 6.93
N ALA A 166 4.40 14.05 6.46
CA ALA A 166 4.80 13.25 5.28
C ALA A 166 4.92 14.11 4.01
N LEU A 167 4.10 15.14 3.86
CA LEU A 167 4.07 16.01 2.68
C LEU A 167 4.90 17.29 2.83
N SER A 168 5.49 17.54 3.99
CA SER A 168 6.18 18.79 4.32
C SER A 168 7.35 19.13 3.37
N CYS A 169 7.99 18.11 2.80
CA CYS A 169 9.08 18.21 1.84
C CYS A 169 8.66 18.04 0.37
N ASN A 170 7.33 18.01 0.06
CA ASN A 170 6.78 17.79 -1.28
C ASN A 170 7.32 16.53 -1.97
N PRO A 171 7.13 15.34 -1.41
CA PRO A 171 7.64 14.10 -1.98
C PRO A 171 7.03 13.82 -3.36
N LYS A 172 7.79 13.12 -4.21
CA LYS A 172 7.29 12.62 -5.50
C LYS A 172 6.39 11.39 -5.36
N LEU A 173 6.64 10.56 -4.32
CA LEU A 173 5.89 9.34 -4.02
C LEU A 173 5.44 9.35 -2.56
N LEU A 174 4.17 9.12 -2.33
CA LEU A 174 3.59 8.85 -1.02
C LEU A 174 3.24 7.36 -0.91
N ILE A 175 3.78 6.68 0.08
CA ILE A 175 3.36 5.34 0.48
C ILE A 175 2.42 5.49 1.66
N ALA A 176 1.17 5.07 1.52
CA ALA A 176 0.16 5.11 2.57
C ALA A 176 -0.19 3.67 2.99
N ASP A 177 0.37 3.21 4.11
CA ASP A 177 0.16 1.85 4.62
C ASP A 177 -1.00 1.85 5.62
N GLU A 178 -2.17 1.41 5.17
CA GLU A 178 -3.43 1.40 5.92
C GLU A 178 -3.72 2.73 6.62
N PRO A 179 -3.75 3.87 5.90
CA PRO A 179 -3.75 5.21 6.49
C PRO A 179 -5.01 5.54 7.29
N THR A 180 -6.02 4.69 7.25
CA THR A 180 -7.32 4.91 7.88
C THR A 180 -7.68 3.88 8.94
N THR A 181 -6.76 2.95 9.24
CA THR A 181 -6.98 1.94 10.27
C THR A 181 -7.26 2.60 11.63
N ALA A 182 -8.24 2.08 12.37
CA ALA A 182 -8.72 2.57 13.66
C ALA A 182 -9.40 3.97 13.64
N LEU A 183 -9.83 4.45 12.48
CA LEU A 183 -10.67 5.63 12.33
C LEU A 183 -12.13 5.23 12.07
N ASP A 184 -13.07 6.10 12.45
CA ASP A 184 -14.47 5.92 12.05
C ASP A 184 -14.66 6.16 10.55
N VAL A 185 -15.73 5.58 9.98
CA VAL A 185 -16.00 5.58 8.53
C VAL A 185 -16.03 7.00 7.94
N THR A 186 -16.58 7.97 8.68
CA THR A 186 -16.67 9.35 8.20
C THR A 186 -15.29 10.01 8.10
N ILE A 187 -14.44 9.81 9.11
CA ILE A 187 -13.07 10.33 9.10
C ILE A 187 -12.21 9.59 8.08
N GLN A 188 -12.42 8.28 7.91
CA GLN A 188 -11.76 7.50 6.87
C GLN A 188 -11.98 8.11 5.47
N ALA A 189 -13.24 8.36 5.07
CA ALA A 189 -13.56 8.98 3.80
C ALA A 189 -12.87 10.36 3.65
N GLN A 190 -12.91 11.20 4.68
CA GLN A 190 -12.26 12.52 4.66
C GLN A 190 -10.72 12.44 4.50
N ILE A 191 -10.08 11.44 5.07
CA ILE A 191 -8.61 11.24 4.94
C ILE A 191 -8.25 10.78 3.53
N LEU A 192 -9.06 9.92 2.93
CA LEU A 192 -8.84 9.43 1.58
C LEU A 192 -9.06 10.54 0.54
N ASP A 193 -10.14 11.30 0.67
CA ASP A 193 -10.39 12.50 -0.14
C ASP A 193 -9.24 13.50 -0.03
N LEU A 194 -8.72 13.68 1.18
CA LEU A 194 -7.57 14.55 1.41
C LEU A 194 -6.34 14.06 0.65
N ILE A 195 -5.99 12.77 0.75
CA ILE A 195 -4.84 12.18 0.03
C ILE A 195 -5.04 12.30 -1.47
N TYR A 196 -6.24 12.03 -1.99
CA TYR A 196 -6.58 12.16 -3.40
C TYR A 196 -6.37 13.59 -3.90
N ASN A 197 -6.94 14.59 -3.22
CA ASN A 197 -6.80 16.00 -3.59
C ASN A 197 -5.34 16.49 -3.52
N LEU A 198 -4.57 15.99 -2.54
CA LEU A 198 -3.16 16.33 -2.40
C LEU A 198 -2.30 15.66 -3.48
N ARG A 199 -2.64 14.44 -3.92
CA ARG A 199 -2.02 13.78 -5.07
C ARG A 199 -2.11 14.66 -6.32
N GLU A 200 -3.30 15.15 -6.63
CA GLU A 200 -3.51 16.04 -7.78
C GLU A 200 -2.75 17.36 -7.64
N LYS A 201 -2.87 18.01 -6.47
CA LYS A 201 -2.23 19.30 -6.19
C LYS A 201 -0.72 19.26 -6.35
N PHE A 202 -0.07 18.17 -5.90
CA PHE A 202 1.37 18.02 -5.92
C PHE A 202 1.89 17.14 -7.06
N ASN A 203 1.00 16.60 -7.91
CA ASN A 203 1.32 15.66 -8.99
C ASN A 203 2.20 14.50 -8.52
N MET A 204 1.94 13.99 -7.30
CA MET A 204 2.71 12.89 -6.71
C MET A 204 2.10 11.52 -7.05
N GLY A 205 2.95 10.48 -7.15
CA GLY A 205 2.47 9.10 -7.16
C GLY A 205 2.01 8.69 -5.77
N VAL A 206 0.99 7.83 -5.69
CA VAL A 206 0.50 7.27 -4.43
C VAL A 206 0.49 5.75 -4.51
N MET A 207 1.15 5.10 -3.56
CA MET A 207 1.06 3.66 -3.29
C MET A 207 0.19 3.46 -2.06
N LEU A 208 -1.08 3.11 -2.27
CA LEU A 208 -2.05 2.92 -1.20
C LEU A 208 -2.14 1.45 -0.81
N ILE A 209 -1.80 1.11 0.40
CA ILE A 209 -1.99 -0.23 0.96
C ILE A 209 -3.27 -0.23 1.79
N THR A 210 -4.18 -1.11 1.46
CA THR A 210 -5.45 -1.29 2.20
C THR A 210 -6.00 -2.69 2.02
N HIS A 211 -6.87 -3.10 2.93
CA HIS A 211 -7.71 -4.29 2.77
C HIS A 211 -9.15 -3.94 2.38
N ASP A 212 -9.49 -2.65 2.33
CA ASP A 212 -10.82 -2.16 2.00
C ASP A 212 -10.95 -1.87 0.50
N LEU A 213 -11.59 -2.78 -0.22
CA LEU A 213 -11.83 -2.64 -1.65
C LEU A 213 -12.89 -1.58 -1.99
N GLY A 214 -13.78 -1.24 -1.06
CA GLY A 214 -14.72 -0.12 -1.22
C GLY A 214 -13.96 1.18 -1.43
N VAL A 215 -12.98 1.44 -0.57
CA VAL A 215 -12.06 2.57 -0.68
C VAL A 215 -11.30 2.57 -2.02
N VAL A 216 -10.79 1.40 -2.41
CA VAL A 216 -10.02 1.25 -3.64
C VAL A 216 -10.82 1.68 -4.87
N SER A 217 -12.13 1.35 -4.92
CA SER A 217 -12.99 1.72 -6.04
C SER A 217 -13.14 3.23 -6.25
N GLU A 218 -12.94 4.02 -5.20
CA GLU A 218 -13.15 5.47 -5.21
C GLU A 218 -11.86 6.25 -5.53
N VAL A 219 -10.70 5.74 -5.09
CA VAL A 219 -9.46 6.55 -5.10
C VAL A 219 -8.33 5.99 -5.95
N ALA A 220 -8.41 4.73 -6.40
CA ALA A 220 -7.32 4.09 -7.14
C ALA A 220 -7.52 4.15 -8.65
N ASP A 221 -6.41 4.30 -9.38
CA ASP A 221 -6.37 4.17 -10.85
C ASP A 221 -6.12 2.71 -11.25
N ARG A 222 -5.20 2.03 -10.54
CA ARG A 222 -4.86 0.60 -10.73
C ARG A 222 -4.81 -0.13 -9.40
N VAL A 223 -5.04 -1.44 -9.48
CA VAL A 223 -5.05 -2.33 -8.32
C VAL A 223 -4.07 -3.47 -8.54
N VAL A 224 -3.27 -3.76 -7.53
CA VAL A 224 -2.37 -4.90 -7.43
C VAL A 224 -2.89 -5.80 -6.31
N VAL A 225 -3.43 -6.96 -6.65
CA VAL A 225 -3.94 -7.93 -5.68
C VAL A 225 -2.83 -8.87 -5.27
N MET A 226 -2.54 -8.94 -3.98
CA MET A 226 -1.48 -9.79 -3.41
C MET A 226 -2.05 -10.93 -2.57
N TYR A 227 -1.50 -12.12 -2.76
CA TYR A 227 -1.79 -13.31 -1.96
C TYR A 227 -0.51 -14.10 -1.69
N CYS A 228 -0.24 -14.46 -0.43
CA CYS A 228 0.94 -15.25 -0.01
C CYS A 228 2.26 -14.73 -0.61
N GLY A 229 2.49 -13.41 -0.55
CA GLY A 229 3.73 -12.78 -1.04
C GLY A 229 3.86 -12.67 -2.55
N GLN A 230 2.81 -12.95 -3.31
CA GLN A 230 2.80 -12.88 -4.77
C GLN A 230 1.69 -11.97 -5.29
N VAL A 231 1.93 -11.32 -6.43
CA VAL A 231 0.87 -10.66 -7.20
C VAL A 231 0.06 -11.75 -7.89
N VAL A 232 -1.26 -11.75 -7.67
CA VAL A 232 -2.19 -12.69 -8.31
C VAL A 232 -2.99 -12.04 -9.43
N GLU A 233 -3.27 -10.75 -9.34
CA GLU A 233 -3.94 -9.99 -10.40
C GLU A 233 -3.51 -8.52 -10.34
N THR A 234 -3.33 -7.89 -11.52
CA THR A 234 -3.17 -6.45 -11.67
C THR A 234 -4.09 -5.97 -12.76
N ALA A 235 -4.85 -4.92 -12.51
CA ALA A 235 -5.77 -4.33 -13.48
C ALA A 235 -6.03 -2.86 -13.16
N ARG A 236 -6.62 -2.12 -14.11
CA ARG A 236 -7.29 -0.86 -13.81
C ARG A 236 -8.46 -1.13 -12.88
N VAL A 237 -8.80 -0.15 -12.05
CA VAL A 237 -9.87 -0.32 -11.06
C VAL A 237 -11.20 -0.73 -11.68
N ASP A 238 -11.61 -0.04 -12.75
CA ASP A 238 -12.84 -0.35 -13.51
C ASP A 238 -12.88 -1.82 -13.98
N GLN A 239 -11.81 -2.30 -14.63
CA GLN A 239 -11.69 -3.66 -15.12
C GLN A 239 -11.73 -4.72 -14.01
N LEU A 240 -11.10 -4.42 -12.85
CA LEU A 240 -11.07 -5.35 -11.73
C LEU A 240 -12.45 -5.55 -11.12
N PHE A 241 -13.22 -4.46 -10.98
CA PHE A 241 -14.55 -4.49 -10.38
C PHE A 241 -15.61 -5.05 -11.32
N GLU A 242 -15.52 -4.77 -12.63
CA GLU A 242 -16.45 -5.32 -13.63
C GLU A 242 -16.23 -6.81 -13.88
N ARG A 243 -14.97 -7.24 -14.01
CA ARG A 243 -14.63 -8.62 -14.36
C ARG A 243 -13.35 -9.07 -13.66
N PRO A 244 -13.40 -9.46 -12.38
CA PRO A 244 -12.24 -10.06 -11.70
C PRO A 244 -11.89 -11.41 -12.37
N LEU A 245 -10.59 -11.68 -12.57
CA LEU A 245 -10.13 -12.88 -13.27
C LEU A 245 -9.61 -13.95 -12.31
N HIS A 246 -8.93 -13.53 -11.25
CA HIS A 246 -8.43 -14.49 -10.27
C HIS A 246 -9.54 -14.86 -9.26
N PRO A 247 -9.79 -16.16 -8.97
CA PRO A 247 -10.83 -16.56 -8.01
C PRO A 247 -10.69 -15.94 -6.62
N TYR A 248 -9.49 -15.62 -6.18
CA TYR A 248 -9.25 -14.88 -4.93
C TYR A 248 -9.77 -13.44 -5.02
N THR A 249 -9.51 -12.73 -6.13
CA THR A 249 -10.03 -11.38 -6.37
C THR A 249 -11.55 -11.37 -6.36
N LEU A 250 -12.18 -12.35 -7.04
CA LEU A 250 -13.62 -12.53 -7.03
C LEU A 250 -14.15 -12.72 -5.60
N GLY A 251 -13.49 -13.57 -4.81
CA GLY A 251 -13.87 -13.80 -3.42
C GLY A 251 -13.75 -12.55 -2.55
N LEU A 252 -12.71 -11.74 -2.74
CA LEU A 252 -12.55 -10.46 -2.03
C LEU A 252 -13.68 -9.49 -2.38
N LEU A 253 -14.03 -9.36 -3.67
CA LEU A 253 -15.10 -8.46 -4.11
C LEU A 253 -16.49 -8.93 -3.63
N GLN A 254 -16.73 -10.24 -3.58
CA GLN A 254 -17.97 -10.81 -3.04
C GLN A 254 -18.11 -10.65 -1.51
N SER A 255 -17.00 -10.41 -0.81
CA SER A 255 -17.01 -10.18 0.63
C SER A 255 -17.35 -8.73 1.02
N ILE A 256 -17.47 -7.81 0.03
CA ILE A 256 -17.85 -6.42 0.26
C ILE A 256 -19.36 -6.35 0.48
N PRO A 257 -19.85 -5.79 1.61
CA PRO A 257 -21.27 -5.55 1.81
C PRO A 257 -21.81 -4.57 0.75
N ARG A 258 -22.93 -4.90 0.11
CA ARG A 258 -23.62 -3.99 -0.81
C ARG A 258 -24.83 -3.39 -0.11
N LEU A 259 -25.13 -2.13 -0.40
CA LEU A 259 -26.30 -1.44 0.17
C LEU A 259 -27.63 -2.12 -0.19
N GLU A 260 -27.65 -2.89 -1.26
CA GLU A 260 -28.81 -3.64 -1.76
C GLU A 260 -28.90 -5.06 -1.17
N ASP A 261 -27.89 -5.50 -0.40
CA ASP A 261 -27.90 -6.83 0.20
C ASP A 261 -28.97 -6.90 1.29
N ASP A 262 -29.77 -7.95 1.25
CA ASP A 262 -30.76 -8.25 2.28
C ASP A 262 -30.04 -8.62 3.58
N ASP A 263 -30.33 -7.90 4.68
CA ASP A 263 -29.75 -8.13 6.02
C ASP A 263 -29.83 -9.59 6.50
N SER A 264 -30.71 -10.39 5.88
CA SER A 264 -30.86 -11.83 6.16
C SER A 264 -29.80 -12.70 5.49
N LYS A 265 -29.08 -12.21 4.47
CA LYS A 265 -28.07 -13.00 3.76
C LYS A 265 -26.72 -12.88 4.46
N ARG A 266 -26.11 -14.02 4.72
CA ARG A 266 -24.71 -14.06 5.20
C ARG A 266 -23.80 -13.52 4.11
N LEU A 267 -22.88 -12.61 4.48
CA LEU A 267 -21.83 -12.16 3.60
C LEU A 267 -20.99 -13.36 3.12
N TYR A 268 -20.58 -13.31 1.87
CA TYR A 268 -19.65 -14.30 1.34
C TYR A 268 -18.32 -14.24 2.11
N MET A 269 -17.81 -15.38 2.50
CA MET A 269 -16.48 -15.49 3.12
C MET A 269 -15.64 -16.49 2.33
N ILE A 270 -14.43 -16.10 1.98
CA ILE A 270 -13.47 -17.02 1.37
C ILE A 270 -13.18 -18.14 2.35
N ARG A 271 -13.40 -19.38 1.93
CA ARG A 271 -13.26 -20.57 2.80
C ARG A 271 -11.81 -20.80 3.25
N GLY A 272 -11.66 -21.40 4.43
CA GLY A 272 -10.35 -21.76 4.98
C GLY A 272 -9.57 -20.55 5.49
N SER A 273 -8.28 -20.76 5.74
CA SER A 273 -7.33 -19.74 6.21
C SER A 273 -6.16 -19.59 5.25
N VAL A 274 -5.49 -18.43 5.30
CA VAL A 274 -4.26 -18.20 4.54
C VAL A 274 -3.22 -19.26 4.93
N PRO A 275 -2.55 -19.92 3.98
CA PRO A 275 -1.53 -20.91 4.27
C PRO A 275 -0.37 -20.33 5.09
N ASN A 276 0.21 -21.17 5.94
CA ASN A 276 1.42 -20.80 6.66
C ASN A 276 2.55 -20.52 5.63
N PRO A 277 3.20 -19.35 5.67
CA PRO A 277 4.26 -19.00 4.71
C PRO A 277 5.50 -19.91 4.78
N LEU A 278 5.66 -20.71 5.85
CA LEU A 278 6.68 -21.77 5.95
C LEU A 278 6.28 -23.04 5.19
N HIS A 279 4.99 -23.26 4.93
CA HIS A 279 4.44 -24.49 4.37
C HIS A 279 3.39 -24.16 3.29
N LEU A 280 3.82 -23.44 2.25
CA LEU A 280 2.96 -23.17 1.10
C LEU A 280 2.67 -24.45 0.32
N PRO A 281 1.49 -24.57 -0.32
CA PRO A 281 1.20 -25.67 -1.25
C PRO A 281 2.27 -25.77 -2.36
N ALA A 282 2.48 -26.97 -2.87
CA ALA A 282 3.43 -27.24 -3.95
C ALA A 282 3.04 -26.54 -5.28
N GLY A 283 1.73 -26.36 -5.50
CA GLY A 283 1.16 -25.66 -6.65
C GLY A 283 0.72 -24.24 -6.33
N CYS A 284 -0.44 -23.86 -6.89
CA CYS A 284 -1.03 -22.54 -6.65
C CYS A 284 -1.27 -22.30 -5.15
N PRO A 285 -0.78 -21.22 -4.56
CA PRO A 285 -0.97 -20.95 -3.12
C PRO A 285 -2.43 -20.83 -2.70
N PHE A 286 -3.33 -20.50 -3.63
CA PHE A 286 -4.76 -20.39 -3.38
C PHE A 286 -5.53 -21.69 -3.61
N SER A 287 -4.89 -22.78 -4.07
CA SER A 287 -5.55 -24.03 -4.48
C SER A 287 -6.49 -24.63 -3.44
N ASP A 288 -6.14 -24.60 -2.15
CA ASP A 288 -6.94 -25.19 -1.07
C ASP A 288 -8.20 -24.37 -0.71
N ARG A 289 -8.27 -23.12 -1.16
CA ARG A 289 -9.37 -22.18 -0.93
C ARG A 289 -10.17 -21.88 -2.20
N CYS A 290 -9.70 -22.36 -3.35
CA CYS A 290 -10.24 -22.04 -4.67
C CYS A 290 -11.38 -23.00 -5.04
N ASP A 291 -12.58 -22.47 -5.28
CA ASP A 291 -13.73 -23.27 -5.72
C ASP A 291 -13.56 -23.81 -7.15
N SER A 292 -12.72 -23.16 -7.97
CA SER A 292 -12.40 -23.56 -9.35
C SER A 292 -11.07 -24.34 -9.45
N CYS A 293 -10.60 -24.93 -8.34
CA CYS A 293 -9.34 -25.67 -8.30
C CYS A 293 -9.43 -26.98 -9.10
N PHE A 294 -8.43 -27.23 -9.94
CA PHE A 294 -8.29 -28.48 -10.67
C PHE A 294 -6.88 -29.07 -10.50
N GLU A 295 -6.61 -30.24 -11.09
CA GLU A 295 -5.40 -31.05 -10.81
C GLU A 295 -4.09 -30.28 -11.03
N ARG A 296 -3.98 -29.50 -12.11
CA ARG A 296 -2.81 -28.69 -12.41
C ARG A 296 -2.51 -27.65 -11.32
N CYS A 297 -3.57 -27.04 -10.76
CA CYS A 297 -3.42 -26.05 -9.66
C CYS A 297 -2.77 -26.63 -8.41
N ARG A 298 -2.90 -27.94 -8.17
CA ARG A 298 -2.30 -28.63 -7.01
C ARG A 298 -0.83 -28.96 -7.19
N ARG A 299 -0.37 -29.02 -8.45
CA ARG A 299 0.99 -29.48 -8.80
C ARG A 299 1.90 -28.37 -9.27
N GLU A 300 1.36 -27.34 -9.91
CA GLU A 300 2.11 -26.27 -10.56
C GLU A 300 1.72 -24.91 -9.99
N VAL A 301 2.71 -24.01 -9.89
CA VAL A 301 2.47 -22.60 -9.55
C VAL A 301 2.23 -21.85 -10.86
N PRO A 302 1.06 -21.18 -11.04
CA PRO A 302 0.83 -20.39 -12.25
C PRO A 302 1.78 -19.20 -12.31
N GLU A 303 2.20 -18.82 -13.52
CA GLU A 303 2.98 -17.61 -13.75
C GLU A 303 2.09 -16.38 -13.84
N LEU A 304 2.61 -15.21 -13.44
CA LEU A 304 1.93 -13.94 -13.69
C LEU A 304 2.10 -13.57 -15.16
N ARG A 305 1.01 -13.58 -15.93
CA ARG A 305 1.03 -13.33 -17.37
C ARG A 305 0.08 -12.20 -17.78
N PRO A 306 0.41 -11.46 -18.85
CA PRO A 306 -0.54 -10.52 -19.44
C PRO A 306 -1.81 -11.26 -19.91
N VAL A 307 -2.95 -10.60 -19.74
CA VAL A 307 -4.25 -11.13 -20.15
C VAL A 307 -4.41 -10.90 -21.67
N PRO A 308 -4.79 -11.91 -22.47
CA PRO A 308 -5.05 -11.74 -23.88
C PRO A 308 -6.05 -10.60 -24.14
N GLY A 309 -5.74 -9.69 -25.05
CA GLY A 309 -6.56 -8.53 -25.38
C GLY A 309 -6.51 -7.36 -24.38
N SER A 310 -5.78 -7.47 -23.27
CA SER A 310 -5.65 -6.43 -22.25
C SER A 310 -4.21 -6.37 -21.72
N PRO A 311 -3.28 -5.74 -22.47
CA PRO A 311 -1.84 -5.77 -22.15
C PRO A 311 -1.48 -5.14 -20.80
N ASP A 312 -2.31 -4.21 -20.31
CA ASP A 312 -2.13 -3.53 -19.01
C ASP A 312 -2.67 -4.35 -17.84
N ARG A 313 -3.24 -5.52 -18.10
CA ARG A 313 -3.79 -6.44 -17.10
C ARG A 313 -2.97 -7.70 -17.02
N THR A 314 -2.67 -8.15 -15.80
CA THR A 314 -1.97 -9.42 -15.58
C THR A 314 -2.73 -10.30 -14.61
N CYS A 315 -2.65 -11.62 -14.80
CA CYS A 315 -3.28 -12.58 -13.89
C CYS A 315 -2.39 -13.82 -13.71
N ARG A 316 -2.35 -14.33 -12.48
CA ARG A 316 -1.62 -15.54 -12.06
C ARG A 316 -2.60 -16.68 -11.85
N CYS A 317 -3.27 -17.13 -12.93
CA CYS A 317 -4.26 -18.20 -12.87
C CYS A 317 -4.31 -19.01 -14.15
N PHE A 318 -4.34 -20.33 -14.06
CA PHE A 318 -4.44 -21.22 -15.23
C PHE A 318 -5.76 -21.09 -15.96
N LEU A 319 -6.86 -20.67 -15.32
CA LEU A 319 -8.15 -20.42 -15.98
C LEU A 319 -8.05 -19.36 -17.06
N VAL A 320 -7.12 -18.39 -16.93
CA VAL A 320 -6.88 -17.35 -17.93
C VAL A 320 -6.01 -17.86 -19.07
N GLU A 321 -5.12 -18.85 -18.82
CA GLU A 321 -4.29 -19.46 -19.87
C GLU A 321 -5.11 -20.35 -20.81
N GLU A 322 -6.13 -21.04 -20.30
CA GLU A 322 -6.92 -22.02 -21.05
C GLU A 322 -8.04 -21.38 -21.90
N GLY A 323 -8.11 -20.03 -21.94
CA GLY A 323 -9.03 -19.32 -22.83
C GLY A 323 -10.50 -19.57 -22.50
N SER A 324 -10.87 -19.61 -21.22
CA SER A 324 -12.28 -19.65 -20.82
C SER A 324 -12.95 -18.28 -21.04
N ASP A 325 -13.01 -17.89 -22.29
CA ASP A 325 -13.64 -16.67 -22.78
C ASP A 325 -15.04 -16.99 -23.28
N ASP A 326 -15.85 -17.72 -22.57
CA ASP A 326 -17.31 -17.67 -22.76
C ASP A 326 -18.05 -18.33 -21.59
N ASP A 327 -19.10 -17.65 -21.12
CA ASP A 327 -20.12 -18.13 -20.19
C ASP A 327 -19.71 -18.33 -18.71
N ARG A 328 -19.44 -17.22 -18.00
CA ARG A 328 -19.80 -17.18 -16.56
C ARG A 328 -20.38 -15.83 -16.13
#